data_f74cfa030f0580bdef1e8b01e75b8d87
#
_entry.id   f74cfa030f0580bdef1e8b01e75b8d87
#
_cell.length_a   1.000
_cell.length_b   1.000
_cell.length_c   1.000
_cell.angle_alpha   90.00
_cell.angle_beta   90.00
_cell.angle_gamma   90.00
#
_symmetry.space_group_name_H-M   'P 1'
#
loop_
_entity.id
_entity.type
_entity.pdbx_description
1 polymer ?
#
loop_
_entity_poly.entity_id
_entity_poly.type
_entity_poly.pdbx_seq_one_letter_code
_entity_poly.pdbx_strand_id
1 'polypeptide(L)'
;LVRSRGLGDVYKRQVIGQMMEKVVLPEQRTRLTDEEVIARCPWATTGRTHHRTPNIITSLELDPAEMEKRNIHLQKKYAEIEENEVRFEELHCEDAEYLIVAFGSCARIAQKAMEIAREEGIKVGLLRPITLWPFPSKAIAARAAQVKGILTVELNAGQMVEDVRLAVEC
;
A
#
# COMPACT_ATOMS: atom_id res chain seq x y z
N LEU A 1 15.48 -11.52 -15.07
CA LEU A 1 15.10 -10.96 -13.74
C LEU A 1 13.58 -10.80 -13.59
N VAL A 2 12.86 -10.44 -14.64
CA VAL A 2 11.38 -10.32 -14.61
C VAL A 2 10.69 -11.69 -14.48
N ARG A 3 11.31 -12.76 -14.98
CA ARG A 3 10.74 -14.12 -14.93
C ARG A 3 10.74 -14.76 -13.53
N SER A 4 11.62 -14.33 -12.65
CA SER A 4 11.66 -14.86 -11.27
C SER A 4 10.63 -14.26 -10.33
N ARG A 5 10.05 -13.11 -10.64
CA ARG A 5 9.02 -12.47 -9.81
C ARG A 5 7.72 -13.28 -9.75
N GLY A 6 7.28 -13.85 -10.89
CA GLY A 6 6.06 -14.64 -10.95
C GLY A 6 6.11 -15.90 -10.07
N LEU A 7 7.21 -16.63 -10.12
CA LEU A 7 7.42 -17.84 -9.29
C LEU A 7 7.57 -17.50 -7.80
N GLY A 8 8.26 -16.40 -7.48
CA GLY A 8 8.39 -15.92 -6.10
C GLY A 8 7.05 -15.53 -5.48
N ASP A 9 6.17 -14.89 -6.24
CA ASP A 9 4.82 -14.55 -5.79
C ASP A 9 3.93 -15.77 -5.57
N VAL A 10 4.01 -16.77 -6.46
CA VAL A 10 3.26 -18.03 -6.31
C VAL A 10 3.72 -18.77 -5.05
N TYR A 11 5.03 -18.90 -4.84
CA TYR A 11 5.59 -19.55 -3.66
C TYR A 11 5.19 -18.83 -2.36
N LYS A 12 5.30 -17.49 -2.31
CA LYS A 12 4.88 -16.70 -1.17
C LYS A 12 3.38 -16.86 -0.86
N ARG A 13 2.54 -16.86 -1.88
CA ARG A 13 1.09 -17.08 -1.71
C ARG A 13 0.75 -18.47 -1.21
N GLN A 14 1.50 -19.49 -1.59
CA GLN A 14 1.33 -20.86 -1.08
C GLN A 14 1.65 -20.94 0.42
N VAL A 15 2.72 -20.30 0.87
CA VAL A 15 3.06 -20.22 2.30
C VAL A 15 1.98 -19.45 3.07
N ILE A 16 1.49 -18.34 2.53
CA ILE A 16 0.41 -17.55 3.13
C ILE A 16 -0.90 -18.35 3.18
N GLY A 17 -1.20 -19.16 2.16
CA GLY A 17 -2.38 -20.02 2.11
C GLY A 17 -2.41 -21.10 3.19
N GLN A 18 -1.27 -21.39 3.82
CA GLN A 18 -1.18 -22.28 4.98
C GLN A 18 -1.51 -21.59 6.32
N MET A 19 -1.56 -20.26 6.33
CA MET A 19 -1.97 -19.49 7.49
C MET A 19 -3.50 -19.46 7.53
N MET A 20 -4.09 -20.32 8.36
CA MET A 20 -5.54 -20.41 8.50
C MET A 20 -6.07 -19.21 9.27
N GLU A 21 -6.64 -18.26 8.55
CA GLU A 21 -7.36 -17.13 9.12
C GLU A 21 -8.78 -17.05 8.56
N LYS A 22 -9.68 -16.57 9.40
CA LYS A 22 -11.05 -16.29 8.98
C LYS A 22 -11.05 -15.14 7.97
N VAL A 23 -11.49 -15.43 6.75
CA VAL A 23 -11.68 -14.41 5.70
C VAL A 23 -13.11 -13.90 5.78
N VAL A 24 -13.27 -12.60 5.95
CA VAL A 24 -14.55 -11.91 5.84
C VAL A 24 -14.70 -11.43 4.41
N LEU A 25 -15.64 -11.99 3.67
CA LEU A 25 -15.93 -11.51 2.32
C LEU A 25 -16.74 -10.21 2.43
N PRO A 26 -16.36 -9.16 1.67
CA PRO A 26 -17.15 -7.94 1.62
C PRO A 26 -18.50 -8.20 0.98
N GLU A 27 -19.47 -7.37 1.27
CA GLU A 27 -20.77 -7.40 0.58
C GLU A 27 -20.55 -7.28 -0.92
N GLN A 28 -21.30 -8.09 -1.67
CA GLN A 28 -21.21 -8.10 -3.13
C GLN A 28 -21.71 -6.76 -3.66
N ARG A 29 -20.81 -5.99 -4.29
CA ARG A 29 -21.21 -4.76 -4.98
C ARG A 29 -22.02 -5.10 -6.21
N THR A 30 -23.10 -4.34 -6.43
CA THR A 30 -23.87 -4.42 -7.67
C THR A 30 -22.93 -4.12 -8.84
N ARG A 31 -22.85 -5.05 -9.80
CA ARG A 31 -22.08 -4.81 -11.03
C ARG A 31 -22.77 -3.74 -11.85
N LEU A 32 -22.00 -2.80 -12.34
CA LEU A 32 -22.48 -1.85 -13.32
C LEU A 32 -22.78 -2.59 -14.64
N THR A 33 -23.77 -2.14 -15.36
CA THR A 33 -24.02 -2.61 -16.74
C THR A 33 -22.94 -2.11 -17.68
N ASP A 34 -22.80 -2.73 -18.85
CA ASP A 34 -21.82 -2.31 -19.82
C ASP A 34 -22.05 -0.86 -20.28
N GLU A 35 -23.32 -0.46 -20.41
CA GLU A 35 -23.70 0.92 -20.76
C GLU A 35 -23.27 1.92 -19.69
N GLU A 36 -23.45 1.58 -18.42
CA GLU A 36 -23.01 2.44 -17.30
C GLU A 36 -21.48 2.53 -17.23
N VAL A 37 -20.77 1.43 -17.52
CA VAL A 37 -19.30 1.44 -17.58
C VAL A 37 -18.82 2.33 -18.72
N ILE A 38 -19.42 2.20 -19.92
CA ILE A 38 -19.07 3.03 -21.09
C ILE A 38 -19.35 4.50 -20.82
N ALA A 39 -20.48 4.82 -20.17
CA ALA A 39 -20.84 6.21 -19.84
C ALA A 39 -19.84 6.85 -18.84
N ARG A 40 -19.38 6.08 -17.85
CA ARG A 40 -18.41 6.55 -16.85
C ARG A 40 -16.97 6.55 -17.34
N CYS A 41 -16.65 5.61 -18.22
CA CYS A 41 -15.29 5.36 -18.71
C CYS A 41 -15.27 5.30 -20.24
N PRO A 42 -15.43 6.42 -20.94
CA PRO A 42 -15.47 6.44 -22.42
C PRO A 42 -14.17 5.92 -23.06
N TRP A 43 -13.10 5.84 -22.30
CA TRP A 43 -11.80 5.28 -22.68
C TRP A 43 -11.70 3.76 -22.47
N ALA A 44 -12.70 3.11 -21.87
CA ALA A 44 -12.65 1.68 -21.55
C ALA A 44 -12.52 0.82 -22.82
N THR A 45 -11.83 -0.31 -22.69
CA THR A 45 -11.61 -1.29 -23.77
C THR A 45 -12.82 -2.20 -23.94
N THR A 46 -13.93 -1.67 -24.41
CA THR A 46 -15.20 -2.38 -24.59
C THR A 46 -15.34 -3.05 -25.97
N GLY A 47 -14.22 -3.21 -26.70
CA GLY A 47 -14.22 -3.71 -28.07
C GLY A 47 -14.46 -2.62 -29.12
N ARG A 48 -14.33 -3.00 -30.39
CA ARG A 48 -14.58 -2.09 -31.53
C ARG A 48 -16.08 -2.07 -31.83
N THR A 49 -16.72 -1.01 -31.39
CA THR A 49 -18.10 -0.73 -31.81
C THR A 49 -18.08 0.18 -33.04
N HIS A 50 -19.01 -0.05 -34.00
CA HIS A 50 -19.03 0.69 -35.27
C HIS A 50 -19.34 2.20 -35.14
N HIS A 51 -19.59 2.68 -33.94
CA HIS A 51 -20.10 4.03 -33.67
C HIS A 51 -19.12 4.96 -32.94
N ARG A 52 -17.88 4.53 -32.69
CA ARG A 52 -16.87 5.40 -32.05
C ARG A 52 -15.52 5.33 -32.77
N THR A 53 -14.78 6.42 -32.67
CA THR A 53 -13.37 6.47 -33.09
C THR A 53 -12.52 5.65 -32.12
N PRO A 54 -11.37 5.08 -32.54
CA PRO A 54 -10.44 4.42 -31.64
C PRO A 54 -9.97 5.35 -30.51
N ASN A 55 -9.90 4.83 -29.30
CA ASN A 55 -9.26 5.55 -28.21
C ASN A 55 -7.74 5.45 -28.39
N ILE A 56 -7.08 6.58 -28.45
CA ILE A 56 -5.62 6.66 -28.45
C ILE A 56 -5.20 7.06 -27.03
N ILE A 57 -4.60 6.13 -26.29
CA ILE A 57 -4.09 6.36 -24.95
C ILE A 57 -2.58 6.20 -25.02
N THR A 58 -1.85 7.28 -24.80
CA THR A 58 -0.40 7.30 -24.81
C THR A 58 0.13 8.13 -23.64
N SER A 59 1.25 7.71 -23.08
CA SER A 59 2.02 8.47 -22.10
C SER A 59 3.13 9.32 -22.76
N LEU A 60 3.34 9.15 -24.05
CA LEU A 60 4.34 9.91 -24.78
C LEU A 60 3.81 11.32 -25.09
N GLU A 61 4.44 12.32 -24.48
CA GLU A 61 4.19 13.73 -24.75
C GLU A 61 5.49 14.36 -25.21
N LEU A 62 5.51 14.85 -26.47
CA LEU A 62 6.72 15.43 -27.06
C LEU A 62 6.74 16.95 -27.00
N ASP A 63 5.59 17.58 -26.79
CA ASP A 63 5.50 19.03 -26.57
C ASP A 63 5.83 19.37 -25.12
N PRO A 64 6.89 20.16 -24.86
CA PRO A 64 7.29 20.48 -23.47
C PRO A 64 6.21 21.22 -22.68
N ALA A 65 5.43 22.09 -23.32
CA ALA A 65 4.38 22.85 -22.66
C ALA A 65 3.19 21.97 -22.26
N GLU A 66 2.83 21.02 -23.09
CA GLU A 66 1.78 20.03 -22.77
C GLU A 66 2.27 19.03 -21.71
N MET A 67 3.54 18.64 -21.77
CA MET A 67 4.15 17.81 -20.73
C MET A 67 4.13 18.50 -19.35
N GLU A 68 4.48 19.79 -19.30
CA GLU A 68 4.42 20.57 -18.06
C GLU A 68 3.01 20.63 -17.48
N LYS A 69 2.01 20.94 -18.30
CA LYS A 69 0.60 20.95 -17.88
C LYS A 69 0.15 19.60 -17.32
N ARG A 70 0.54 18.53 -17.98
CA ARG A 70 0.25 17.16 -17.52
C ARG A 70 0.92 16.86 -16.18
N ASN A 71 2.16 17.23 -16.02
CA ASN A 71 2.89 17.05 -14.75
C ASN A 71 2.26 17.85 -13.62
N ILE A 72 1.87 19.09 -13.84
CA ILE A 72 1.16 19.91 -12.86
C ILE A 72 -0.16 19.23 -12.45
N HIS A 73 -0.92 18.70 -13.42
CA HIS A 73 -2.14 17.97 -13.13
C HIS A 73 -1.89 16.71 -12.30
N LEU A 74 -0.86 15.94 -12.64
CA LEU A 74 -0.48 14.73 -11.89
C LEU A 74 -0.02 15.06 -10.47
N GLN A 75 0.75 16.12 -10.27
CA GLN A 75 1.18 16.55 -8.94
C GLN A 75 -0.01 16.92 -8.04
N LYS A 76 -1.00 17.61 -8.57
CA LYS A 76 -2.24 17.89 -7.83
C LYS A 76 -2.97 16.62 -7.42
N LYS A 77 -3.12 15.67 -8.37
CA LYS A 77 -3.74 14.38 -8.10
C LYS A 77 -2.98 13.59 -7.03
N TYR A 78 -1.65 13.59 -7.08
CA TYR A 78 -0.82 12.89 -6.10
C TYR A 78 -0.95 13.52 -4.72
N ALA A 79 -0.95 14.84 -4.62
CA ALA A 79 -1.19 15.53 -3.34
C ALA A 79 -2.55 15.18 -2.73
N GLU A 80 -3.62 15.13 -3.54
CA GLU A 80 -4.95 14.70 -3.08
C GLU A 80 -4.95 13.24 -2.59
N ILE A 81 -4.22 12.33 -3.26
CA ILE A 81 -4.09 10.94 -2.85
C ILE A 81 -3.28 10.83 -1.55
N GLU A 82 -2.18 11.56 -1.43
CA GLU A 82 -1.34 11.59 -0.23
C GLU A 82 -2.08 12.13 0.99
N GLU A 83 -3.05 13.01 0.79
CA GLU A 83 -3.86 13.54 1.88
C GLU A 83 -4.99 12.57 2.29
N ASN A 84 -5.64 11.91 1.33
CA ASN A 84 -6.91 11.23 1.57
C ASN A 84 -6.84 9.70 1.57
N GLU A 85 -5.78 9.08 1.04
CA GLU A 85 -5.74 7.64 0.82
C GLU A 85 -4.70 6.90 1.68
N VAL A 86 -4.06 7.58 2.63
CA VAL A 86 -3.17 6.91 3.59
C VAL A 86 -3.97 5.99 4.49
N ARG A 87 -3.59 4.71 4.52
CA ARG A 87 -4.24 3.69 5.36
C ARG A 87 -3.20 2.90 6.13
N PHE A 88 -3.44 2.74 7.41
CA PHE A 88 -2.61 1.96 8.31
C PHE A 88 -3.42 1.46 9.50
N GLU A 89 -2.87 0.52 10.24
CA GLU A 89 -3.39 0.03 11.51
C GLU A 89 -2.32 0.16 12.58
N GLU A 90 -2.74 0.50 13.78
CA GLU A 90 -1.91 0.53 14.97
C GLU A 90 -2.41 -0.48 16.00
N LEU A 91 -1.51 -1.30 16.51
CA LEU A 91 -1.80 -2.28 17.55
C LEU A 91 -0.88 -2.03 18.75
N HIS A 92 -1.46 -1.72 19.89
CA HIS A 92 -0.75 -1.47 21.15
C HIS A 92 0.37 -0.42 21.06
N CYS A 93 0.15 0.66 20.27
CA CYS A 93 1.14 1.71 20.08
C CYS A 93 1.10 2.79 21.15
N GLU A 94 0.03 2.87 21.97
CA GLU A 94 -0.15 3.96 22.95
C GLU A 94 0.85 3.90 24.09
N ASP A 95 1.19 2.71 24.56
CA ASP A 95 2.11 2.46 25.67
C ASP A 95 3.44 1.82 25.25
N ALA A 96 3.70 1.79 23.93
CA ALA A 96 4.84 1.09 23.37
C ALA A 96 6.17 1.79 23.70
N GLU A 97 7.15 1.00 24.10
CA GLU A 97 8.56 1.41 24.25
C GLU A 97 9.38 1.09 23.00
N TYR A 98 8.91 0.13 22.21
CA TYR A 98 9.48 -0.28 20.93
C TYR A 98 8.37 -0.41 19.90
N LEU A 99 8.66 -0.05 18.66
CA LEU A 99 7.71 -0.11 17.56
C LEU A 99 8.18 -1.10 16.49
N ILE A 100 7.32 -2.01 16.09
CA ILE A 100 7.52 -2.79 14.86
C ILE A 100 6.76 -2.12 13.74
N VAL A 101 7.40 -1.95 12.59
CA VAL A 101 6.75 -1.53 11.34
C VAL A 101 6.83 -2.69 10.35
N ALA A 102 5.68 -3.21 9.96
CA ALA A 102 5.60 -4.37 9.07
C ALA A 102 4.31 -4.34 8.24
N PHE A 103 4.35 -4.88 7.02
CA PHE A 103 3.19 -4.96 6.14
C PHE A 103 2.93 -6.39 5.63
N GLY A 104 1.73 -6.63 5.13
CA GLY A 104 1.35 -7.89 4.51
C GLY A 104 1.55 -9.09 5.45
N SER A 105 2.19 -10.15 4.96
CA SER A 105 2.46 -11.37 5.72
C SER A 105 3.41 -11.14 6.89
N CYS A 106 4.39 -10.21 6.73
CA CYS A 106 5.29 -9.86 7.82
C CYS A 106 4.56 -9.24 8.99
N ALA A 107 3.53 -8.41 8.74
CA ALA A 107 2.73 -7.80 9.79
C ALA A 107 1.99 -8.86 10.64
N ARG A 108 1.49 -9.93 10.04
CA ARG A 108 0.85 -11.04 10.76
C ARG A 108 1.82 -11.78 11.66
N ILE A 109 3.02 -12.07 11.16
CA ILE A 109 4.08 -12.71 11.96
C ILE A 109 4.52 -11.77 13.09
N ALA A 110 4.71 -10.50 12.76
CA ALA A 110 5.09 -9.45 13.71
C ALA A 110 4.05 -9.25 14.82
N GLN A 111 2.75 -9.35 14.47
CA GLN A 111 1.68 -9.29 15.47
C GLN A 111 1.82 -10.39 16.51
N LYS A 112 2.06 -11.63 16.08
CA LYS A 112 2.26 -12.74 17.04
C LYS A 112 3.54 -12.56 17.85
N ALA A 113 4.62 -12.09 17.26
CA ALA A 113 5.86 -11.77 17.96
C ALA A 113 5.65 -10.66 19.01
N MET A 114 4.89 -9.61 18.66
CA MET A 114 4.51 -8.54 19.59
C MET A 114 3.71 -9.07 20.78
N GLU A 115 2.72 -9.94 20.55
CA GLU A 115 1.93 -10.55 21.61
C GLU A 115 2.82 -11.33 22.60
N ILE A 116 3.73 -12.17 22.09
CA ILE A 116 4.68 -12.94 22.89
C ILE A 116 5.60 -12.01 23.69
N ALA A 117 6.15 -10.98 23.06
CA ALA A 117 7.00 -10.01 23.74
C ALA A 117 6.26 -9.29 24.89
N ARG A 118 4.98 -8.97 24.70
CA ARG A 118 4.16 -8.36 25.74
C ARG A 118 3.85 -9.32 26.88
N GLU A 119 3.66 -10.61 26.61
CA GLU A 119 3.54 -11.64 27.66
C GLU A 119 4.82 -11.73 28.51
N GLU A 120 5.99 -11.44 27.93
CA GLU A 120 7.28 -11.35 28.62
C GLU A 120 7.53 -9.98 29.28
N GLY A 121 6.58 -9.05 29.22
CA GLY A 121 6.65 -7.73 29.84
C GLY A 121 7.34 -6.65 28.99
N ILE A 122 7.66 -6.91 27.74
CA ILE A 122 8.25 -5.93 26.82
C ILE A 122 7.14 -5.17 26.08
N LYS A 123 7.08 -3.87 26.26
CA LYS A 123 6.06 -3.01 25.65
C LYS A 123 6.36 -2.74 24.18
N VAL A 124 5.94 -3.64 23.31
CA VAL A 124 6.09 -3.52 21.86
C VAL A 124 4.75 -3.13 21.23
N GLY A 125 4.75 -2.17 20.31
CA GLY A 125 3.65 -1.83 19.45
C GLY A 125 3.90 -2.27 18.01
N LEU A 126 2.85 -2.41 17.23
CA LEU A 126 2.92 -2.70 15.79
C LEU A 126 2.17 -1.63 15.00
N LEU A 127 2.85 -0.96 14.09
CA LEU A 127 2.24 -0.14 13.05
C LEU A 127 2.31 -0.90 11.73
N ARG A 128 1.15 -1.16 11.16
CA ARG A 128 0.98 -1.87 9.90
C ARG A 128 0.56 -0.93 8.80
N PRO A 129 1.45 -0.51 7.88
CA PRO A 129 1.03 0.14 6.65
C PRO A 129 0.11 -0.77 5.83
N ILE A 130 -1.06 -0.27 5.44
CA ILE A 130 -1.97 -0.91 4.49
C ILE A 130 -1.66 -0.39 3.09
N THR A 131 -1.45 0.93 2.96
CA THR A 131 -0.92 1.55 1.75
C THR A 131 0.59 1.70 1.88
N LEU A 132 1.34 1.28 0.85
CA LEU A 132 2.78 1.54 0.76
C LEU A 132 3.06 2.82 -0.03
N TRP A 133 2.12 3.26 -0.83
CA TRP A 133 2.02 4.60 -1.38
C TRP A 133 0.53 4.98 -1.47
N PRO A 134 0.14 6.11 -0.89
CA PRO A 134 0.95 6.98 -0.03
C PRO A 134 1.35 6.29 1.28
N PHE A 135 2.57 6.59 1.76
CA PHE A 135 3.12 5.97 2.96
C PHE A 135 2.67 6.72 4.24
N PRO A 136 2.40 6.04 5.36
CA PRO A 136 1.92 6.65 6.60
C PRO A 136 3.03 7.36 7.38
N SER A 137 3.81 8.22 6.72
CA SER A 137 4.98 8.89 7.31
C SER A 137 4.65 9.68 8.56
N LYS A 138 3.52 10.41 8.57
CA LYS A 138 3.09 11.21 9.73
C LYS A 138 2.79 10.35 10.96
N ALA A 139 2.16 9.19 10.78
CA ALA A 139 1.87 8.28 11.87
C ALA A 139 3.15 7.65 12.42
N ILE A 140 4.07 7.23 11.55
CA ILE A 140 5.36 6.67 11.94
C ILE A 140 6.20 7.71 12.69
N ALA A 141 6.30 8.94 12.19
CA ALA A 141 7.00 10.04 12.85
C ALA A 141 6.44 10.33 14.26
N ALA A 142 5.11 10.37 14.39
CA ALA A 142 4.46 10.60 15.67
C ALA A 142 4.79 9.50 16.70
N ARG A 143 4.84 8.23 16.27
CA ARG A 143 5.21 7.12 17.16
C ARG A 143 6.72 7.05 17.42
N ALA A 144 7.54 7.40 16.43
CA ALA A 144 8.99 7.46 16.58
C ALA A 144 9.45 8.38 17.72
N ALA A 145 8.75 9.49 17.91
CA ALA A 145 9.03 10.42 19.00
C ALA A 145 8.76 9.85 20.42
N GLN A 146 8.01 8.74 20.53
CA GLN A 146 7.59 8.15 21.80
C GLN A 146 8.36 6.88 22.16
N VAL A 147 8.97 6.20 21.19
CA VAL A 147 9.59 4.89 21.36
C VAL A 147 11.12 4.99 21.43
N LYS A 148 11.73 4.00 22.06
CA LYS A 148 13.20 3.88 22.18
C LYS A 148 13.86 3.36 20.91
N GLY A 149 13.10 2.66 20.06
CA GLY A 149 13.61 2.08 18.83
C GLY A 149 12.50 1.53 17.94
N ILE A 150 12.81 1.47 16.63
CA ILE A 150 11.92 0.96 15.60
C ILE A 150 12.58 -0.22 14.90
N LEU A 151 11.83 -1.31 14.74
CA LEU A 151 12.21 -2.48 13.97
C LEU A 151 11.35 -2.59 12.72
N THR A 152 11.95 -2.46 11.55
CA THR A 152 11.26 -2.72 10.28
C THR A 152 11.40 -4.19 9.90
N VAL A 153 10.27 -4.86 9.60
CA VAL A 153 10.22 -6.29 9.24
C VAL A 153 9.64 -6.44 7.84
N GLU A 154 10.44 -6.98 6.93
CA GLU A 154 10.06 -7.16 5.52
C GLU A 154 10.75 -8.39 4.89
N LEU A 155 10.12 -8.98 3.87
CA LEU A 155 10.62 -10.17 3.16
C LEU A 155 11.42 -9.80 1.90
N ASN A 156 12.28 -8.81 2.01
CA ASN A 156 13.16 -8.34 0.93
C ASN A 156 14.50 -7.85 1.51
N ALA A 157 15.36 -7.29 0.67
CA ALA A 157 16.67 -6.81 1.09
C ALA A 157 16.68 -5.37 1.67
N GLY A 158 15.51 -4.85 2.02
CA GLY A 158 15.34 -3.50 2.56
C GLY A 158 14.80 -2.52 1.51
N GLN A 159 13.50 -2.22 1.60
CA GLN A 159 12.81 -1.21 0.79
C GLN A 159 12.00 -0.30 1.70
N MET A 160 11.04 -0.86 2.46
CA MET A 160 10.23 -0.09 3.39
C MET A 160 11.07 0.54 4.52
N VAL A 161 12.20 -0.06 4.88
CA VAL A 161 13.12 0.53 5.87
C VAL A 161 13.63 1.91 5.45
N GLU A 162 13.76 2.17 4.15
CA GLU A 162 14.15 3.48 3.62
C GLU A 162 13.01 4.50 3.82
N ASP A 163 11.78 4.10 3.54
CA ASP A 163 10.60 4.95 3.77
C ASP A 163 10.40 5.25 5.26
N VAL A 164 10.62 4.26 6.13
CA VAL A 164 10.57 4.44 7.59
C VAL A 164 11.67 5.41 8.05
N ARG A 165 12.88 5.30 7.54
CA ARG A 165 13.97 6.22 7.84
C ARG A 165 13.64 7.65 7.43
N LEU A 166 13.16 7.84 6.21
CA LEU A 166 12.72 9.15 5.73
C LEU A 166 11.60 9.75 6.60
N ALA A 167 10.68 8.92 7.07
CA ALA A 167 9.60 9.37 7.93
C ALA A 167 10.08 9.81 9.34
N VAL A 168 11.18 9.26 9.81
CA VAL A 168 11.73 9.52 11.16
C VAL A 168 12.76 10.65 11.16
N GLU A 169 13.51 10.81 10.07
CA GLU A 169 14.57 11.81 9.92
C GLU A 169 14.07 13.20 9.46
N CYS A 170 12.79 13.34 9.12
CA CYS A 170 12.19 14.61 8.66
C CYS A 170 11.60 15.44 9.78
#